data_b19a24896575789bea2f7a76e854c550
#
_entry.id   b19a24896575789bea2f7a76e854c550
#
_cell.length_a   1.000
_cell.length_b   1.000
_cell.length_c   1.000
_cell.angle_alpha   90.00
_cell.angle_beta   90.00
_cell.angle_gamma   90.00
#
_symmetry.space_group_name_H-M   'P 1'
#
loop_
_entity.id
_entity.type
_entity.pdbx_description
1 polymer ?
#
loop_
_entity_poly.entity_id
_entity_poly.type
_entity_poly.pdbx_seq_one_letter_code
_entity_poly.pdbx_strand_id
1 'polypeptide(L)'
;MTDISKRRNLRDLAFEVAALTTLVDYLHEKKDQLKAEFAIAAAEAGADASKAILFGEEIAKISVVLPKPKPQVIDEQAFFHHIKTFQPHEIHEVIRESFRKVFLERLAPHEDGAIDPWSGEIIDFVRFGESKGYISTRFQPEGRNKFIDAFRDHKVALQIGDDGEIQALS
;
A
#
# COMPACT_ATOMS: atom_id res chain seq x y z
N MET A 1 30.22 36.23 22.18
CA MET A 1 29.60 36.85 20.97
C MET A 1 28.75 35.79 20.32
N THR A 2 27.46 35.81 20.57
CA THR A 2 26.49 34.80 20.12
C THR A 2 26.19 35.07 18.65
N ASP A 3 26.56 34.13 17.82
CA ASP A 3 26.29 34.14 16.37
C ASP A 3 24.75 34.20 16.16
N ILE A 4 24.27 35.35 15.72
CA ILE A 4 22.87 35.54 15.35
C ILE A 4 22.70 34.81 14.00
N SER A 5 22.39 33.51 14.11
CA SER A 5 22.02 32.68 12.97
C SER A 5 21.05 33.48 12.09
N LYS A 6 21.41 33.71 10.82
CA LYS A 6 20.59 34.35 9.79
C LYS A 6 19.18 33.78 9.85
N ARG A 7 18.23 34.49 10.45
CA ARG A 7 16.83 34.13 10.40
C ARG A 7 16.42 34.08 8.93
N ARG A 8 16.13 32.91 8.42
CA ARG A 8 15.63 32.75 7.05
C ARG A 8 14.38 33.61 6.88
N ASN A 9 14.29 34.30 5.76
CA ASN A 9 13.14 35.11 5.41
C ASN A 9 11.92 34.18 5.20
N LEU A 10 10.75 34.57 5.69
CA LEU A 10 9.49 33.80 5.55
C LEU A 10 9.18 33.49 4.06
N ARG A 11 9.48 34.42 3.16
CA ARG A 11 9.29 34.24 1.73
C ARG A 11 10.18 33.13 1.16
N ASP A 12 11.45 33.07 1.59
CA ASP A 12 12.41 32.06 1.14
C ASP A 12 12.01 30.68 1.67
N LEU A 13 11.57 30.61 2.93
CA LEU A 13 11.03 29.37 3.51
C LEU A 13 9.77 28.91 2.77
N ALA A 14 8.86 29.81 2.42
CA ALA A 14 7.66 29.47 1.66
C ALA A 14 8.00 28.92 0.26
N PHE A 15 8.98 29.52 -0.40
CA PHE A 15 9.48 29.03 -1.69
C PHE A 15 10.09 27.62 -1.57
N GLU A 16 10.97 27.41 -0.58
CA GLU A 16 11.59 26.09 -0.33
C GLU A 16 10.52 25.01 -0.05
N VAL A 17 9.50 25.33 0.77
CA VAL A 17 8.39 24.40 1.05
C VAL A 17 7.63 24.06 -0.23
N ALA A 18 7.27 25.07 -1.05
CA ALA A 18 6.55 24.85 -2.29
C ALA A 18 7.38 23.99 -3.28
N ALA A 19 8.67 24.28 -3.43
CA ALA A 19 9.57 23.52 -4.29
C ALA A 19 9.72 22.05 -3.83
N LEU A 20 9.91 21.84 -2.52
CA LEU A 20 9.99 20.48 -1.97
C LEU A 20 8.68 19.71 -2.11
N THR A 21 7.53 20.36 -1.90
CA THR A 21 6.22 19.74 -2.10
C THR A 21 6.06 19.26 -3.54
N THR A 22 6.34 20.13 -4.50
CA THR A 22 6.27 19.79 -5.92
C THR A 22 7.21 18.64 -6.30
N LEU A 23 8.43 18.63 -5.75
CA LEU A 23 9.40 17.56 -5.99
C LEU A 23 8.92 16.23 -5.38
N VAL A 24 8.36 16.25 -4.18
CA VAL A 24 7.82 15.05 -3.52
C VAL A 24 6.66 14.47 -4.33
N ASP A 25 5.75 15.29 -4.81
CA ASP A 25 4.61 14.85 -5.63
C ASP A 25 5.10 14.21 -6.94
N TYR A 26 6.05 14.86 -7.62
CA TYR A 26 6.69 14.33 -8.82
C TYR A 26 7.38 12.98 -8.58
N LEU A 27 8.15 12.86 -7.48
CA LEU A 27 8.83 11.61 -7.11
C LEU A 27 7.82 10.50 -6.73
N HIS A 28 6.68 10.86 -6.13
CA HIS A 28 5.60 9.91 -5.85
C HIS A 28 5.01 9.35 -7.15
N GLU A 29 4.71 10.20 -8.12
CA GLU A 29 4.19 9.78 -9.42
C GLU A 29 5.17 8.83 -10.13
N LYS A 30 6.45 9.20 -10.19
CA LYS A 30 7.50 8.37 -10.80
C LYS A 30 7.68 7.04 -10.09
N LYS A 31 7.65 7.03 -8.76
CA LYS A 31 7.68 5.80 -7.97
C LYS A 31 6.52 4.87 -8.33
N ASP A 32 5.32 5.42 -8.51
CA ASP A 32 4.14 4.60 -8.82
C ASP A 32 4.17 4.08 -10.26
N GLN A 33 4.73 4.85 -11.22
CA GLN A 33 5.04 4.37 -12.57
C GLN A 33 6.02 3.19 -12.53
N LEU A 34 7.16 3.33 -11.84
CA LEU A 34 8.16 2.26 -11.69
C LEU A 34 7.60 1.01 -11.02
N LYS A 35 6.69 1.16 -10.06
CA LYS A 35 5.98 0.01 -9.46
C LYS A 35 5.11 -0.72 -10.49
N ALA A 36 4.41 0.01 -11.36
CA ALA A 36 3.59 -0.59 -12.40
C ALA A 36 4.47 -1.36 -13.41
N GLU A 37 5.59 -0.78 -13.83
CA GLU A 37 6.56 -1.44 -14.71
C GLU A 37 7.18 -2.68 -14.04
N PHE A 38 7.54 -2.58 -12.75
CA PHE A 38 8.04 -3.71 -11.98
C PHE A 38 7.02 -4.86 -11.92
N ALA A 39 5.72 -4.56 -11.75
CA ALA A 39 4.68 -5.57 -11.71
C ALA A 39 4.56 -6.31 -13.05
N ILE A 40 4.67 -5.59 -14.18
CA ILE A 40 4.65 -6.18 -15.53
C ILE A 40 5.88 -7.06 -15.74
N ALA A 41 7.08 -6.54 -15.48
CA ALA A 41 8.33 -7.27 -15.65
C ALA A 41 8.40 -8.53 -14.76
N ALA A 42 7.90 -8.44 -13.52
CA ALA A 42 7.82 -9.58 -12.61
C ALA A 42 6.88 -10.67 -13.13
N ALA A 43 5.71 -10.28 -13.68
CA ALA A 43 4.77 -11.22 -14.28
C ALA A 43 5.36 -11.92 -15.52
N GLU A 44 6.05 -11.18 -16.39
CA GLU A 44 6.73 -11.73 -17.58
C GLU A 44 7.87 -12.71 -17.19
N ALA A 45 8.59 -12.40 -16.12
CA ALA A 45 9.65 -13.25 -15.59
C ALA A 45 9.16 -14.44 -14.76
N GLY A 46 7.84 -14.52 -14.46
CA GLY A 46 7.27 -15.52 -13.55
C GLY A 46 7.81 -15.39 -12.12
N ALA A 47 8.13 -14.17 -11.68
CA ALA A 47 8.74 -13.89 -10.38
C ALA A 47 7.83 -13.02 -9.50
N ASP A 48 7.72 -13.38 -8.23
CA ASP A 48 6.92 -12.60 -7.27
C ASP A 48 7.74 -11.50 -6.57
N ALA A 49 9.05 -11.52 -6.72
CA ALA A 49 9.93 -10.58 -6.04
C ALA A 49 11.30 -10.46 -6.71
N SER A 50 11.96 -9.32 -6.47
CA SER A 50 13.37 -9.09 -6.84
C SER A 50 14.10 -8.40 -5.70
N LYS A 51 15.45 -8.50 -5.73
CA LYS A 51 16.34 -7.87 -4.76
C LYS A 51 16.86 -6.56 -5.32
N ALA A 52 16.86 -5.52 -4.51
CA ALA A 52 17.57 -4.29 -4.79
C ALA A 52 18.99 -4.40 -4.24
N ILE A 53 19.97 -4.29 -5.12
CA ILE A 53 21.40 -4.43 -4.81
C ILE A 53 22.06 -3.07 -4.89
N LEU A 54 22.83 -2.70 -3.88
CA LEU A 54 23.66 -1.50 -3.85
C LEU A 54 25.10 -1.92 -3.50
N PHE A 55 26.06 -1.63 -4.37
CA PHE A 55 27.48 -2.00 -4.23
C PHE A 55 27.70 -3.49 -3.89
N GLY A 56 26.89 -4.37 -4.49
CA GLY A 56 26.97 -5.82 -4.27
C GLY A 56 26.22 -6.34 -3.04
N GLU A 57 25.64 -5.47 -2.23
CA GLU A 57 24.85 -5.85 -1.04
C GLU A 57 23.35 -5.74 -1.28
N GLU A 58 22.58 -6.70 -0.80
CA GLU A 58 21.12 -6.63 -0.79
C GLU A 58 20.65 -5.60 0.24
N ILE A 59 20.06 -4.50 -0.21
CA ILE A 59 19.53 -3.42 0.64
C ILE A 59 18.02 -3.52 0.86
N ALA A 60 17.30 -4.08 -0.11
CA ALA A 60 15.85 -4.24 -0.04
C ALA A 60 15.37 -5.41 -0.89
N LYS A 61 14.17 -5.90 -0.57
CA LYS A 61 13.39 -6.82 -1.40
C LYS A 61 12.13 -6.09 -1.86
N ILE A 62 11.89 -6.10 -3.17
CA ILE A 62 10.69 -5.58 -3.81
C ILE A 62 9.81 -6.77 -4.18
N SER A 63 8.54 -6.76 -3.78
CA SER A 63 7.63 -7.89 -4.00
C SER A 63 6.28 -7.42 -4.55
N VAL A 64 5.72 -8.23 -5.45
CA VAL A 64 4.32 -8.13 -5.86
C VAL A 64 3.48 -8.81 -4.77
N VAL A 65 2.55 -8.08 -4.19
CA VAL A 65 1.65 -8.60 -3.16
C VAL A 65 0.23 -8.64 -3.71
N LEU A 66 -0.35 -9.82 -3.76
CA LEU A 66 -1.76 -10.04 -4.08
C LEU A 66 -2.53 -10.24 -2.77
N PRO A 67 -3.21 -9.22 -2.27
CA PRO A 67 -3.97 -9.35 -1.04
C PRO A 67 -5.16 -10.29 -1.26
N LYS A 68 -5.51 -11.03 -0.21
CA LYS A 68 -6.70 -11.91 -0.25
C LYS A 68 -7.95 -11.06 -0.47
N PRO A 69 -8.90 -11.55 -1.30
CA PRO A 69 -10.21 -10.92 -1.45
C PRO A 69 -10.88 -10.75 -0.07
N LYS A 70 -11.48 -9.59 0.15
CA LYS A 70 -12.20 -9.30 1.39
C LYS A 70 -13.70 -9.33 1.13
N PRO A 71 -14.50 -9.94 2.04
CA PRO A 71 -15.95 -9.94 1.92
C PRO A 71 -16.50 -8.51 2.07
N GLN A 72 -17.48 -8.17 1.26
CA GLN A 72 -18.20 -6.90 1.31
C GLN A 72 -19.69 -7.15 1.30
N VAL A 73 -20.42 -6.49 2.19
CA VAL A 73 -21.88 -6.54 2.18
C VAL A 73 -22.37 -5.72 0.99
N ILE A 74 -23.15 -6.33 0.12
CA ILE A 74 -23.76 -5.67 -1.05
C ILE A 74 -25.25 -5.38 -0.84
N ASP A 75 -25.88 -6.03 0.16
CA ASP A 75 -27.26 -5.76 0.58
C ASP A 75 -27.33 -5.70 2.10
N GLU A 76 -27.42 -4.47 2.63
CA GLU A 76 -27.50 -4.22 4.09
C GLU A 76 -28.80 -4.71 4.71
N GLN A 77 -29.91 -4.72 3.98
CA GLN A 77 -31.19 -5.20 4.52
C GLN A 77 -31.20 -6.71 4.65
N ALA A 78 -30.71 -7.42 3.62
CA ALA A 78 -30.55 -8.86 3.66
C ALA A 78 -29.57 -9.28 4.75
N PHE A 79 -28.44 -8.55 4.90
CA PHE A 79 -27.48 -8.78 5.97
C PHE A 79 -28.12 -8.62 7.36
N PHE A 80 -28.85 -7.52 7.59
CA PHE A 80 -29.55 -7.28 8.86
C PHE A 80 -30.55 -8.40 9.16
N HIS A 81 -31.35 -8.82 8.16
CA HIS A 81 -32.33 -9.89 8.32
C HIS A 81 -31.67 -11.21 8.68
N HIS A 82 -30.57 -11.57 8.01
CA HIS A 82 -29.79 -12.75 8.29
C HIS A 82 -29.27 -12.76 9.74
N ILE A 83 -28.63 -11.66 10.19
CA ILE A 83 -28.13 -11.56 11.56
C ILE A 83 -29.27 -11.61 12.58
N LYS A 84 -30.42 -10.99 12.29
CA LYS A 84 -31.59 -11.04 13.16
C LYS A 84 -32.12 -12.47 13.35
N THR A 85 -32.01 -13.30 12.33
CA THR A 85 -32.46 -14.69 12.35
C THR A 85 -31.52 -15.60 13.14
N PHE A 86 -30.20 -15.50 12.88
CA PHE A 86 -29.23 -16.45 13.40
C PHE A 86 -28.43 -15.95 14.62
N GLN A 87 -28.35 -14.62 14.82
CA GLN A 87 -27.59 -13.98 15.90
C GLN A 87 -28.37 -12.77 16.50
N PRO A 88 -29.61 -12.97 16.99
CA PRO A 88 -30.48 -11.88 17.39
C PRO A 88 -29.95 -11.03 18.56
N HIS A 89 -29.08 -11.61 19.39
CA HIS A 89 -28.44 -10.93 20.52
C HIS A 89 -27.39 -9.88 20.09
N GLU A 90 -26.95 -9.91 18.81
CA GLU A 90 -26.02 -8.91 18.25
C GLU A 90 -26.75 -7.67 17.73
N ILE A 91 -28.10 -7.63 17.78
CA ILE A 91 -28.90 -6.52 17.31
C ILE A 91 -29.45 -5.71 18.50
N HIS A 92 -29.05 -4.46 18.61
CA HIS A 92 -29.60 -3.44 19.50
C HIS A 92 -30.08 -2.23 18.66
N GLU A 93 -31.12 -2.38 17.83
CA GLU A 93 -31.55 -1.42 16.79
C GLU A 93 -30.68 -1.45 15.54
N VAL A 94 -29.36 -1.69 15.69
CA VAL A 94 -28.40 -1.88 14.59
C VAL A 94 -27.42 -3.00 14.92
N ILE A 95 -26.84 -3.62 13.88
CA ILE A 95 -25.77 -4.61 14.05
C ILE A 95 -24.54 -3.91 14.66
N ARG A 96 -24.02 -4.40 15.78
CA ARG A 96 -22.80 -3.85 16.37
C ARG A 96 -21.64 -3.94 15.37
N GLU A 97 -20.92 -2.83 15.21
CA GLU A 97 -19.82 -2.73 14.24
C GLU A 97 -18.71 -3.79 14.53
N SER A 98 -18.43 -4.04 15.80
CA SER A 98 -17.48 -5.08 16.21
C SER A 98 -17.89 -6.48 15.74
N PHE A 99 -19.19 -6.79 15.83
CA PHE A 99 -19.71 -8.07 15.34
C PHE A 99 -19.68 -8.14 13.82
N ARG A 100 -20.10 -7.06 13.12
CA ARG A 100 -20.04 -6.99 11.66
C ARG A 100 -18.64 -7.35 11.14
N LYS A 101 -17.60 -6.78 11.76
CA LYS A 101 -16.21 -7.07 11.39
C LYS A 101 -15.87 -8.55 11.56
N VAL A 102 -16.16 -9.12 12.73
CA VAL A 102 -15.89 -10.54 13.03
C VAL A 102 -16.68 -11.47 12.11
N PHE A 103 -17.93 -11.13 11.81
CA PHE A 103 -18.77 -11.86 10.87
C PHE A 103 -18.10 -11.93 9.48
N LEU A 104 -17.78 -10.78 8.92
CA LEU A 104 -17.17 -10.70 7.60
C LEU A 104 -15.80 -11.39 7.50
N GLU A 105 -14.98 -11.36 8.56
CA GLU A 105 -13.68 -12.01 8.59
C GLU A 105 -13.75 -13.55 8.58
N ARG A 106 -14.88 -14.13 8.99
CA ARG A 106 -15.08 -15.59 9.09
C ARG A 106 -15.71 -16.21 7.85
N LEU A 107 -16.30 -15.39 6.97
CA LEU A 107 -16.92 -15.88 5.76
C LEU A 107 -15.93 -16.56 4.83
N ALA A 108 -16.34 -17.64 4.18
CA ALA A 108 -15.58 -18.29 3.12
C ALA A 108 -16.13 -17.89 1.74
N PRO A 109 -15.27 -17.67 0.73
CA PRO A 109 -15.73 -17.33 -0.62
C PRO A 109 -16.48 -18.48 -1.28
N HIS A 110 -17.56 -18.13 -2.01
CA HIS A 110 -18.33 -19.03 -2.87
C HIS A 110 -18.65 -18.28 -4.18
N GLU A 111 -18.89 -19.01 -5.29
CA GLU A 111 -19.16 -18.40 -6.59
C GLU A 111 -20.42 -17.52 -6.62
N ASP A 112 -21.46 -17.91 -5.86
CA ASP A 112 -22.73 -17.20 -5.72
C ASP A 112 -22.77 -16.18 -4.57
N GLY A 113 -21.66 -16.04 -3.79
CA GLY A 113 -21.65 -15.14 -2.64
C GLY A 113 -20.61 -15.50 -1.59
N ALA A 114 -21.06 -15.89 -0.39
CA ALA A 114 -20.20 -16.31 0.73
C ALA A 114 -20.87 -17.45 1.51
N ILE A 115 -20.07 -18.29 2.17
CA ILE A 115 -20.56 -19.31 3.10
C ILE A 115 -20.49 -18.75 4.51
N ASP A 116 -21.63 -18.71 5.21
CA ASP A 116 -21.71 -18.37 6.63
C ASP A 116 -21.29 -19.59 7.47
N PRO A 117 -20.21 -19.50 8.27
CA PRO A 117 -19.72 -20.65 9.07
C PRO A 117 -20.63 -21.00 10.25
N TRP A 118 -21.58 -20.15 10.66
CA TRP A 118 -22.51 -20.44 11.77
C TRP A 118 -23.77 -21.17 11.30
N SER A 119 -24.32 -20.79 10.15
CA SER A 119 -25.50 -21.44 9.59
C SER A 119 -25.16 -22.52 8.56
N GLY A 120 -23.98 -22.46 7.94
CA GLY A 120 -23.60 -23.30 6.81
C GLY A 120 -24.29 -22.89 5.50
N GLU A 121 -25.04 -21.80 5.49
CA GLU A 121 -25.79 -21.32 4.32
C GLU A 121 -24.91 -20.50 3.38
N ILE A 122 -25.24 -20.53 2.08
CA ILE A 122 -24.70 -19.62 1.09
C ILE A 122 -25.51 -18.32 1.15
N ILE A 123 -24.82 -17.21 1.40
CA ILE A 123 -25.40 -15.87 1.47
C ILE A 123 -24.99 -15.06 0.26
N ASP A 124 -25.96 -14.45 -0.43
CA ASP A 124 -25.78 -13.73 -1.69
C ASP A 124 -25.63 -12.20 -1.52
N PHE A 125 -25.94 -11.68 -0.33
CA PHE A 125 -25.78 -10.25 0.01
C PHE A 125 -24.34 -9.86 0.38
N VAL A 126 -23.40 -10.79 0.35
CA VAL A 126 -21.97 -10.57 0.53
C VAL A 126 -21.22 -11.07 -0.68
N ARG A 127 -20.31 -10.26 -1.20
CA ARG A 127 -19.38 -10.65 -2.26
C ARG A 127 -17.95 -10.37 -1.87
N PHE A 128 -17.03 -11.20 -2.37
CA PHE A 128 -15.60 -10.98 -2.22
C PHE A 128 -15.12 -10.09 -3.36
N GLY A 129 -14.74 -8.85 -3.02
CA GLY A 129 -14.17 -7.91 -3.99
C GLY A 129 -12.77 -8.35 -4.44
N GLU A 130 -12.45 -8.15 -5.71
CA GLU A 130 -11.09 -8.30 -6.20
C GLU A 130 -10.19 -7.27 -5.51
N SER A 131 -9.12 -7.75 -4.89
CA SER A 131 -8.09 -6.87 -4.36
C SER A 131 -7.02 -6.62 -5.40
N LYS A 132 -6.80 -5.36 -5.75
CA LYS A 132 -5.66 -4.99 -6.61
C LYS A 132 -4.36 -5.31 -5.88
N GLY A 133 -3.46 -5.99 -6.59
CA GLY A 133 -2.11 -6.21 -6.11
C GLY A 133 -1.38 -4.88 -5.86
N TYR A 134 -0.40 -4.88 -4.98
CA TYR A 134 0.46 -3.73 -4.75
C TYR A 134 1.93 -4.14 -4.66
N ILE A 135 2.81 -3.21 -4.94
CA ILE A 135 4.25 -3.41 -4.81
C ILE A 135 4.68 -3.04 -3.40
N SER A 136 5.25 -4.01 -2.70
CA SER A 136 5.82 -3.85 -1.38
C SER A 136 7.35 -3.79 -1.45
N THR A 137 7.93 -2.80 -0.76
CA THR A 137 9.39 -2.66 -0.61
C THR A 137 9.75 -2.96 0.84
N ARG A 138 10.54 -4.00 1.07
CA ARG A 138 11.06 -4.36 2.38
C ARG A 138 12.57 -4.18 2.40
N PHE A 139 13.04 -3.21 3.18
CA PHE A 139 14.46 -3.00 3.40
C PHE A 139 15.04 -4.06 4.34
N GLN A 140 16.27 -4.45 4.08
CA GLN A 140 17.09 -5.21 5.03
C GLN A 140 17.42 -4.34 6.26
N PRO A 141 17.81 -4.93 7.40
CA PRO A 141 18.38 -4.16 8.50
C PRO A 141 19.48 -3.23 7.97
N GLU A 142 19.47 -1.98 8.38
CA GLU A 142 20.38 -0.92 7.92
C GLU A 142 20.32 -0.57 6.40
N GLY A 143 19.59 -1.31 5.56
CA GLY A 143 19.53 -1.09 4.11
C GLY A 143 19.07 0.32 3.73
N ARG A 144 18.10 0.88 4.46
CA ARG A 144 17.65 2.26 4.24
C ARG A 144 18.74 3.27 4.58
N ASN A 145 19.45 3.08 5.70
CA ASN A 145 20.52 3.96 6.12
C ASN A 145 21.70 3.94 5.14
N LYS A 146 22.09 2.73 4.68
CA LYS A 146 23.13 2.57 3.65
C LYS A 146 22.77 3.31 2.36
N PHE A 147 21.50 3.28 1.95
CA PHE A 147 21.04 4.00 0.77
C PHE A 147 21.10 5.52 0.97
N ILE A 148 20.65 6.02 2.14
CA ILE A 148 20.71 7.44 2.50
C ILE A 148 22.17 7.93 2.55
N ASP A 149 23.06 7.15 3.15
CA ASP A 149 24.49 7.49 3.25
C ASP A 149 25.14 7.51 1.86
N ALA A 150 24.80 6.57 0.97
CA ALA A 150 25.26 6.59 -0.41
C ALA A 150 24.82 7.83 -1.18
N PHE A 151 23.60 8.31 -0.96
CA PHE A 151 23.13 9.60 -1.51
C PHE A 151 23.91 10.78 -0.94
N ARG A 152 24.10 10.82 0.39
CA ARG A 152 24.84 11.90 1.06
C ARG A 152 26.29 11.97 0.60
N ASP A 153 26.91 10.82 0.39
CA ASP A 153 28.29 10.70 -0.09
C ASP A 153 28.44 10.89 -1.61
N HIS A 154 27.35 11.22 -2.32
CA HIS A 154 27.32 11.34 -3.80
C HIS A 154 27.75 10.06 -4.54
N LYS A 155 27.67 8.89 -3.92
CA LYS A 155 27.92 7.59 -4.56
C LYS A 155 26.73 7.07 -5.35
N VAL A 156 25.55 7.58 -5.06
CA VAL A 156 24.30 7.35 -5.80
C VAL A 156 23.69 8.72 -6.08
N ALA A 157 23.25 8.92 -7.29
CA ALA A 157 22.51 10.11 -7.70
C ALA A 157 21.22 9.69 -8.41
N LEU A 158 20.18 10.51 -8.29
CA LEU A 158 19.02 10.43 -9.17
C LEU A 158 19.18 11.47 -10.25
N GLN A 159 19.20 11.06 -11.50
CA GLN A 159 19.19 11.94 -12.66
C GLN A 159 17.78 11.94 -13.25
N ILE A 160 17.27 13.14 -13.50
CA ILE A 160 16.03 13.34 -14.23
C ILE A 160 16.43 13.64 -15.68
N GLY A 161 16.09 12.76 -16.60
CA GLY A 161 16.29 12.95 -18.04
C GLY A 161 15.39 14.05 -18.60
N ASP A 162 15.67 14.51 -19.81
CA ASP A 162 14.88 15.53 -20.52
C ASP A 162 13.44 15.06 -20.81
N ASP A 163 13.22 13.74 -20.87
CA ASP A 163 11.92 13.08 -21.00
C ASP A 163 11.19 12.90 -19.66
N GLY A 164 11.80 13.34 -18.56
CA GLY A 164 11.28 13.20 -17.21
C GLY A 164 11.51 11.81 -16.61
N GLU A 165 12.30 10.94 -17.22
CA GLU A 165 12.68 9.67 -16.59
C GLU A 165 13.67 9.90 -15.45
N ILE A 166 13.52 9.10 -14.38
CA ILE A 166 14.45 9.09 -13.25
C ILE A 166 15.33 7.85 -13.35
N GLN A 167 16.62 8.08 -13.42
CA GLN A 167 17.62 7.00 -13.42
C GLN A 167 18.49 7.12 -12.16
N ALA A 168 18.69 6.00 -11.48
CA ALA A 168 19.66 5.91 -10.40
C ALA A 168 21.03 5.62 -11.01
N LEU A 169 21.97 6.51 -10.75
CA LEU A 169 23.38 6.34 -11.12
C LEU A 169 24.12 5.86 -9.89
N SER A 170 24.82 4.74 -10.00
CA SER A 170 25.66 4.14 -8.95
C SER A 170 27.10 3.96 -9.42
#